data_17c95967d36086b0276a37746e356b03
#
_entry.id   17c95967d36086b0276a37746e356b03
#
_cell.length_a   1.000
_cell.length_b   1.000
_cell.length_c   1.000
_cell.angle_alpha   90.00
_cell.angle_beta   90.00
_cell.angle_gamma   90.00
#
_symmetry.space_group_name_H-M   'P 1'
#
loop_
_entity.id
_entity.type
_entity.pdbx_description
1 polymer ?
#
loop_
_entity_poly.entity_id
_entity_poly.type
_entity_poly.pdbx_seq_one_letter_code
_entity_poly.pdbx_strand_id
1 'polypeptide(L)'
;MSTIPFCSDDWAWGASVGAQRLASHFRGYNGRYLGNLLILLLTKSNFIKTIGMAVVSFSVIYLIYKYIGDGKLFYFLFVLFLLVIMPTNILRQTMAWASGLANYIPPIALTLLYLVIVKNIFDKDMPKYKKWLIPVSFVIGLCGNLFMEHVTIMNVVVSIGVIVYSYIKFKTFFRVHVFNFLGNICGAAIMFSNSAYGIISSGNDSYRSVAGENESFFSWLIKSIDRVCTRSVESNALIN
;
A
#
# COMPACT_ATOMS: atom_id res chain seq x y z
N MET A 1 1.64 19.76 7.97
CA MET A 1 0.49 19.22 7.22
C MET A 1 -0.70 20.19 7.14
N SER A 2 -0.93 21.06 8.13
CA SER A 2 -1.97 22.10 8.08
C SER A 2 -1.79 23.12 6.95
N THR A 3 -0.55 23.42 6.58
CA THR A 3 -0.18 24.36 5.52
C THR A 3 -0.18 23.77 4.11
N ILE A 4 -0.36 22.44 3.97
CA ILE A 4 -0.42 21.79 2.67
C ILE A 4 -1.81 22.01 2.08
N PRO A 5 -1.96 22.69 0.94
CA PRO A 5 -3.27 22.92 0.33
C PRO A 5 -3.83 21.62 -0.25
N PHE A 6 -5.12 21.62 -0.54
CA PHE A 6 -5.68 20.61 -1.44
C PHE A 6 -5.13 20.86 -2.85
N CYS A 7 -4.77 19.80 -3.55
CA CYS A 7 -4.21 19.90 -4.90
C CYS A 7 -4.74 18.78 -5.81
N SER A 8 -4.69 19.03 -7.12
CA SER A 8 -5.08 18.04 -8.12
C SER A 8 -6.45 17.40 -7.83
N ASP A 9 -6.49 16.09 -7.73
CA ASP A 9 -7.71 15.29 -7.54
C ASP A 9 -8.43 15.55 -6.22
N ASP A 10 -7.76 16.12 -5.20
CA ASP A 10 -8.36 16.38 -3.89
C ASP A 10 -9.62 17.24 -4.02
N TRP A 11 -9.59 18.23 -4.93
CA TRP A 11 -10.73 19.12 -5.19
C TRP A 11 -11.92 18.36 -5.77
N ALA A 12 -11.66 17.44 -6.70
CA ALA A 12 -12.72 16.61 -7.29
C ALA A 12 -13.33 15.65 -6.25
N TRP A 13 -12.49 15.09 -5.38
CA TRP A 13 -12.94 14.21 -4.30
C TRP A 13 -13.73 14.95 -3.22
N GLY A 14 -13.37 16.18 -2.90
CA GLY A 14 -14.09 17.03 -1.95
C GLY A 14 -15.39 17.64 -2.47
N ALA A 15 -15.64 17.56 -3.79
CA ALA A 15 -16.80 18.12 -4.48
C ALA A 15 -17.86 17.05 -4.85
N SER A 16 -18.79 17.41 -5.72
CA SER A 16 -19.87 16.54 -6.21
C SER A 16 -19.38 15.26 -6.89
N VAL A 17 -18.21 15.30 -7.54
CA VAL A 17 -17.62 14.14 -8.20
C VAL A 17 -17.30 13.03 -7.20
N GLY A 18 -16.76 13.35 -6.01
CA GLY A 18 -16.53 12.37 -4.96
C GLY A 18 -17.81 11.74 -4.45
N ALA A 19 -18.88 12.53 -4.26
CA ALA A 19 -20.19 12.03 -3.86
C ALA A 19 -20.82 11.11 -4.93
N GLN A 20 -20.71 11.47 -6.20
CA GLN A 20 -21.17 10.64 -7.32
C GLN A 20 -20.42 9.31 -7.40
N ARG A 21 -19.09 9.30 -7.23
CA ARG A 21 -18.29 8.08 -7.19
C ARG A 21 -18.70 7.17 -6.04
N LEU A 22 -18.98 7.74 -4.87
CA LEU A 22 -19.48 6.97 -3.72
C LEU A 22 -20.88 6.38 -4.02
N ALA A 23 -21.80 7.16 -4.57
CA ALA A 23 -23.14 6.71 -4.91
C ALA A 23 -23.13 5.57 -5.95
N SER A 24 -22.16 5.58 -6.88
CA SER A 24 -21.94 4.48 -7.84
C SER A 24 -21.17 3.30 -7.28
N HIS A 25 -20.83 3.30 -5.99
CA HIS A 25 -19.96 2.28 -5.36
C HIS A 25 -18.64 2.10 -6.11
N PHE A 26 -18.09 3.20 -6.67
CA PHE A 26 -16.85 3.25 -7.46
C PHE A 26 -16.83 2.36 -8.71
N ARG A 27 -18.01 1.94 -9.23
CA ARG A 27 -18.11 1.15 -10.46
C ARG A 27 -17.52 1.91 -11.65
N GLY A 28 -16.73 1.22 -12.47
CA GLY A 28 -16.10 1.81 -13.66
C GLY A 28 -14.98 2.82 -13.35
N TYR A 29 -14.66 3.06 -12.06
CA TYR A 29 -13.61 3.97 -11.69
C TYR A 29 -12.30 3.23 -11.31
N ASN A 30 -12.30 2.48 -10.22
CA ASN A 30 -11.22 1.56 -9.80
C ASN A 30 -11.67 0.70 -8.62
N GLY A 31 -10.85 -0.32 -8.26
CA GLY A 31 -11.09 -1.21 -7.11
C GLY A 31 -10.45 -0.76 -5.80
N ARG A 32 -9.97 0.48 -5.69
CA ARG A 32 -9.31 1.04 -4.50
C ARG A 32 -10.33 1.47 -3.45
N TYR A 33 -11.21 0.58 -3.04
CA TYR A 33 -12.38 0.93 -2.21
C TYR A 33 -12.01 1.65 -0.92
N LEU A 34 -11.05 1.13 -0.14
CA LEU A 34 -10.62 1.77 1.11
C LEU A 34 -9.83 3.05 0.86
N GLY A 35 -9.00 3.10 -0.19
CA GLY A 35 -8.31 4.31 -0.60
C GLY A 35 -9.29 5.43 -0.95
N ASN A 36 -10.30 5.11 -1.76
CA ASN A 36 -11.35 6.05 -2.17
C ASN A 36 -12.17 6.57 -0.96
N LEU A 37 -12.54 5.69 -0.02
CA LEU A 37 -13.23 6.10 1.20
C LEU A 37 -12.36 7.00 2.08
N LEU A 38 -11.07 6.70 2.20
CA LEU A 38 -10.14 7.52 2.96
C LEU A 38 -9.94 8.89 2.30
N ILE A 39 -9.82 8.97 0.97
CA ILE A 39 -9.74 10.26 0.25
C ILE A 39 -11.00 11.10 0.54
N LEU A 40 -12.18 10.51 0.42
CA LEU A 40 -13.45 11.20 0.73
C LEU A 40 -13.47 11.74 2.17
N LEU A 41 -12.92 11.00 3.11
CA LEU A 41 -12.81 11.44 4.50
C LEU A 41 -11.83 12.60 4.64
N LEU A 42 -10.64 12.49 4.07
CA LEU A 42 -9.57 13.50 4.19
C LEU A 42 -9.95 14.82 3.50
N THR A 43 -10.76 14.77 2.43
CA THR A 43 -11.15 15.97 1.68
C THR A 43 -12.35 16.72 2.27
N LYS A 44 -12.96 16.21 3.36
CA LYS A 44 -14.09 16.91 4.03
C LYS A 44 -13.70 18.22 4.68
N SER A 45 -12.50 18.31 5.28
CA SER A 45 -12.01 19.54 5.90
C SER A 45 -10.49 19.51 6.08
N ASN A 46 -9.88 20.70 6.16
CA ASN A 46 -8.45 20.83 6.46
C ASN A 46 -8.05 20.20 7.80
N PHE A 47 -8.93 20.25 8.79
CA PHE A 47 -8.69 19.65 10.10
C PHE A 47 -8.60 18.12 10.01
N ILE A 48 -9.60 17.48 9.38
CA ILE A 48 -9.62 16.03 9.20
C ILE A 48 -8.43 15.58 8.35
N LYS A 49 -8.11 16.32 7.27
CA LYS A 49 -6.92 16.10 6.45
C LYS A 49 -5.66 16.09 7.29
N THR A 50 -5.44 17.16 8.07
CA THR A 50 -4.22 17.32 8.87
C THR A 50 -4.02 16.19 9.86
N ILE A 51 -5.07 15.85 10.63
CA ILE A 51 -5.00 14.77 11.62
C ILE A 51 -4.85 13.42 10.91
N GLY A 52 -5.67 13.13 9.91
CA GLY A 52 -5.64 11.86 9.20
C GLY A 52 -4.28 11.59 8.55
N MET A 53 -3.73 12.60 7.85
CA MET A 53 -2.40 12.49 7.26
C MET A 53 -1.30 12.31 8.31
N ALA A 54 -1.38 13.01 9.44
CA ALA A 54 -0.42 12.87 10.54
C ALA A 54 -0.47 11.47 11.15
N VAL A 55 -1.66 10.95 11.45
CA VAL A 55 -1.86 9.62 12.04
C VAL A 55 -1.34 8.52 11.11
N VAL A 56 -1.69 8.58 9.83
CA VAL A 56 -1.27 7.58 8.83
C VAL A 56 0.25 7.62 8.63
N SER A 57 0.85 8.81 8.52
CA SER A 57 2.30 8.94 8.39
C SER A 57 3.05 8.45 9.63
N PHE A 58 2.56 8.82 10.83
CA PHE A 58 3.15 8.39 12.10
C PHE A 58 3.05 6.87 12.28
N SER A 59 1.96 6.24 11.82
CA SER A 59 1.79 4.79 11.93
C SER A 59 2.90 4.03 11.18
N VAL A 60 3.30 4.48 10.00
CA VAL A 60 4.42 3.87 9.24
C VAL A 60 5.74 4.03 10.00
N ILE A 61 6.04 5.24 10.48
CA ILE A 61 7.25 5.50 11.26
C ILE A 61 7.32 4.57 12.48
N TYR A 62 6.22 4.50 13.22
CA TYR A 62 6.12 3.65 14.41
C TYR A 62 6.27 2.18 14.09
N LEU A 63 5.66 1.69 13.00
CA LEU A 63 5.74 0.28 12.60
C LEU A 63 7.14 -0.09 12.11
N ILE A 64 7.82 0.77 11.36
CA ILE A 64 9.23 0.56 10.97
C ILE A 64 10.11 0.49 12.23
N TYR A 65 9.93 1.45 13.15
CA TYR A 65 10.64 1.45 14.42
C TYR A 65 10.42 0.16 15.22
N LYS A 66 9.17 -0.32 15.31
CA LYS A 66 8.81 -1.58 15.97
C LYS A 66 9.39 -2.81 15.29
N TYR A 67 9.54 -2.77 13.99
CA TYR A 67 10.14 -3.87 13.23
C TYR A 67 11.66 -3.96 13.45
N ILE A 68 12.37 -2.83 13.36
CA ILE A 68 13.83 -2.76 13.41
C ILE A 68 14.33 -2.66 14.86
N GLY A 69 13.63 -1.89 15.69
CA GLY A 69 14.16 -1.41 16.97
C GLY A 69 13.75 -2.25 18.17
N ASP A 70 14.70 -2.44 19.07
CA ASP A 70 14.49 -3.03 20.40
C ASP A 70 14.13 -1.95 21.46
N GLY A 71 13.36 -0.93 21.07
CA GLY A 71 12.97 0.15 21.96
C GLY A 71 14.00 1.29 22.11
N LYS A 72 15.10 1.27 21.37
CA LYS A 72 16.14 2.31 21.46
C LYS A 72 15.76 3.56 20.66
N LEU A 73 15.87 4.73 21.30
CA LEU A 73 15.60 6.04 20.69
C LEU A 73 16.40 6.26 19.39
N PHE A 74 17.62 5.71 19.31
CA PHE A 74 18.46 5.80 18.12
C PHE A 74 17.74 5.31 16.86
N TYR A 75 17.08 4.14 16.89
CA TYR A 75 16.38 3.61 15.72
C TYR A 75 15.17 4.48 15.33
N PHE A 76 14.49 5.04 16.30
CA PHE A 76 13.39 5.98 16.02
C PHE A 76 13.89 7.24 15.31
N LEU A 77 14.97 7.84 15.82
CA LEU A 77 15.59 9.01 15.20
C LEU A 77 16.16 8.69 13.81
N PHE A 78 16.72 7.50 13.64
CA PHE A 78 17.22 7.05 12.34
C PHE A 78 16.11 6.91 11.30
N VAL A 79 14.95 6.35 11.67
CA VAL A 79 13.77 6.28 10.78
C VAL A 79 13.27 7.68 10.41
N LEU A 80 13.21 8.60 11.36
CA LEU A 80 12.87 10.00 11.09
C LEU A 80 13.87 10.67 10.14
N PHE A 81 15.15 10.45 10.34
CA PHE A 81 16.19 10.96 9.46
C PHE A 81 16.04 10.44 8.02
N LEU A 82 15.78 9.14 7.84
CA LEU A 82 15.53 8.57 6.51
C LEU A 82 14.33 9.21 5.80
N LEU A 83 13.30 9.61 6.56
CA LEU A 83 12.15 10.32 5.97
C LEU A 83 12.52 11.75 5.54
N VAL A 84 13.36 12.43 6.32
CA VAL A 84 13.80 13.81 6.01
C VAL A 84 14.65 13.85 4.75
N ILE A 85 15.51 12.84 4.53
CA ILE A 85 16.35 12.74 3.32
C ILE A 85 15.63 12.12 2.12
N MET A 86 14.37 11.72 2.27
CA MET A 86 13.59 11.19 1.15
C MET A 86 13.48 12.23 0.03
N PRO A 87 13.68 11.83 -1.24
CA PRO A 87 13.54 12.74 -2.38
C PRO A 87 12.20 13.50 -2.34
N THR A 88 12.25 14.82 -2.50
CA THR A 88 11.08 15.70 -2.37
C THR A 88 9.93 15.32 -3.29
N ASN A 89 10.21 14.78 -4.47
CA ASN A 89 9.20 14.30 -5.40
C ASN A 89 8.41 13.12 -4.84
N ILE A 90 9.09 12.17 -4.17
CA ILE A 90 8.44 11.02 -3.53
C ILE A 90 7.64 11.51 -2.32
N LEU A 91 8.22 12.34 -1.48
CA LEU A 91 7.56 12.91 -0.31
C LEU A 91 6.26 13.66 -0.69
N ARG A 92 6.33 14.48 -1.75
CA ARG A 92 5.16 15.23 -2.24
C ARG A 92 4.04 14.31 -2.73
N GLN A 93 4.36 13.27 -3.48
CA GLN A 93 3.37 12.36 -4.06
C GLN A 93 2.77 11.38 -3.03
N THR A 94 3.52 11.02 -2.01
CA THR A 94 3.11 9.98 -1.04
C THR A 94 2.61 10.56 0.28
N MET A 95 3.20 11.63 0.80
CA MET A 95 2.89 12.16 2.13
C MET A 95 2.30 13.55 2.15
N ALA A 96 2.54 14.38 1.12
CA ALA A 96 2.05 15.75 1.09
C ALA A 96 0.75 15.92 0.28
N TRP A 97 0.44 14.99 -0.62
CA TRP A 97 -0.80 14.99 -1.39
C TRP A 97 -1.81 14.04 -0.75
N ALA A 98 -3.01 14.54 -0.41
CA ALA A 98 -3.99 13.74 0.35
C ALA A 98 -4.46 12.50 -0.41
N SER A 99 -4.75 12.63 -1.71
CA SER A 99 -5.15 11.49 -2.56
C SER A 99 -4.01 10.48 -2.74
N GLY A 100 -2.76 10.96 -2.85
CA GLY A 100 -1.58 10.11 -2.90
C GLY A 100 -1.39 9.36 -1.58
N LEU A 101 -1.36 10.08 -0.46
CA LEU A 101 -1.22 9.48 0.88
C LEU A 101 -2.27 8.39 1.10
N ALA A 102 -3.55 8.67 0.81
CA ALA A 102 -4.64 7.74 1.04
C ALA A 102 -4.50 6.41 0.27
N ASN A 103 -3.87 6.43 -0.89
CA ASN A 103 -3.68 5.23 -1.70
C ASN A 103 -2.38 4.48 -1.40
N TYR A 104 -1.27 5.20 -1.08
CA TYR A 104 0.05 4.57 -0.97
C TYR A 104 0.44 4.21 0.47
N ILE A 105 0.14 5.05 1.45
CA ILE A 105 0.70 4.90 2.80
C ILE A 105 -0.06 3.88 3.66
N PRO A 106 -1.42 3.85 3.72
CA PRO A 106 -2.14 2.89 4.53
C PRO A 106 -1.87 1.42 4.18
N PRO A 107 -1.82 1.01 2.89
CA PRO A 107 -1.53 -0.39 2.60
C PRO A 107 -0.12 -0.79 3.01
N ILE A 108 0.87 0.11 2.88
CA ILE A 108 2.23 -0.12 3.39
C ILE A 108 2.21 -0.27 4.91
N ALA A 109 1.44 0.57 5.63
CA ALA A 109 1.29 0.44 7.08
C ALA A 109 0.68 -0.91 7.48
N LEU A 110 -0.35 -1.39 6.76
CA LEU A 110 -0.95 -2.70 7.01
C LEU A 110 0.02 -3.86 6.71
N THR A 111 0.79 -3.77 5.65
CA THR A 111 1.85 -4.74 5.34
C THR A 111 2.90 -4.77 6.45
N LEU A 112 3.38 -3.60 6.89
CA LEU A 112 4.34 -3.49 8.00
C LEU A 112 3.75 -4.01 9.31
N LEU A 113 2.47 -3.75 9.58
CA LEU A 113 1.79 -4.28 10.77
C LEU A 113 1.80 -5.81 10.76
N TYR A 114 1.50 -6.43 9.62
CA TYR A 114 1.61 -7.88 9.48
C TYR A 114 3.05 -8.37 9.72
N LEU A 115 4.05 -7.72 9.11
CA LEU A 115 5.45 -8.09 9.29
C LEU A 115 5.91 -7.93 10.74
N VAL A 116 5.45 -6.91 11.47
CA VAL A 116 5.71 -6.74 12.92
C VAL A 116 5.10 -7.89 13.73
N ILE A 117 3.88 -8.32 13.40
CA ILE A 117 3.21 -9.44 14.07
C ILE A 117 3.98 -10.75 13.88
N VAL A 118 4.57 -10.96 12.71
CA VAL A 118 5.19 -12.22 12.35
C VAL A 118 6.72 -12.20 12.40
N LYS A 119 7.35 -11.10 12.84
CA LYS A 119 8.82 -10.93 12.82
C LYS A 119 9.60 -12.04 13.52
N ASN A 120 8.97 -12.69 14.49
CA ASN A 120 9.56 -13.82 15.24
C ASN A 120 9.81 -15.08 14.40
N ILE A 121 9.38 -15.12 13.13
CA ILE A 121 9.78 -16.18 12.20
C ILE A 121 11.30 -16.16 11.92
N PHE A 122 11.96 -15.02 12.12
CA PHE A 122 13.39 -14.88 11.94
C PHE A 122 14.20 -15.36 13.15
N ASP A 123 13.55 -15.51 14.33
CA ASP A 123 14.18 -16.02 15.55
C ASP A 123 14.53 -17.51 15.42
N LYS A 124 15.41 -18.02 16.30
CA LYS A 124 15.79 -19.43 16.29
C LYS A 124 14.65 -20.35 16.77
N ASP A 125 13.86 -19.86 17.70
CA ASP A 125 12.78 -20.61 18.32
C ASP A 125 11.50 -20.61 17.47
N MET A 126 10.71 -21.69 17.62
CA MET A 126 9.44 -21.81 16.93
C MET A 126 8.46 -20.73 17.41
N PRO A 127 7.93 -19.89 16.51
CA PRO A 127 7.03 -18.81 16.90
C PRO A 127 5.70 -19.32 17.45
N LYS A 128 5.22 -18.68 18.53
CA LYS A 128 3.93 -18.98 19.15
C LYS A 128 2.97 -17.80 18.92
N TYR A 129 1.95 -18.02 18.10
CA TYR A 129 0.94 -17.01 17.82
C TYR A 129 -0.31 -17.19 18.67
N LYS A 130 -0.83 -16.09 19.24
CA LYS A 130 -2.12 -16.07 19.95
C LYS A 130 -3.26 -16.32 18.95
N LYS A 131 -4.28 -17.08 19.34
CA LYS A 131 -5.40 -17.47 18.45
C LYS A 131 -6.14 -16.27 17.83
N TRP A 132 -6.26 -15.15 18.55
CA TRP A 132 -6.92 -13.94 18.06
C TRP A 132 -6.17 -13.25 16.90
N LEU A 133 -4.88 -13.54 16.71
CA LEU A 133 -4.11 -13.03 15.58
C LEU A 133 -4.54 -13.65 14.23
N ILE A 134 -5.23 -14.79 14.26
CA ILE A 134 -5.69 -15.46 13.04
C ILE A 134 -6.70 -14.58 12.29
N PRO A 135 -7.86 -14.18 12.88
CA PRO A 135 -8.80 -13.29 12.20
C PRO A 135 -8.20 -11.90 11.93
N VAL A 136 -7.34 -11.40 12.81
CA VAL A 136 -6.68 -10.10 12.59
C VAL A 136 -5.78 -10.13 11.38
N SER A 137 -4.99 -11.18 11.18
CA SER A 137 -4.12 -11.30 10.01
C SER A 137 -4.92 -11.42 8.70
N PHE A 138 -6.07 -12.10 8.72
CA PHE A 138 -6.99 -12.13 7.59
C PHE A 138 -7.50 -10.72 7.23
N VAL A 139 -7.98 -9.96 8.24
CA VAL A 139 -8.47 -8.59 8.03
C VAL A 139 -7.37 -7.67 7.51
N ILE A 140 -6.15 -7.78 8.06
CA ILE A 140 -4.99 -7.00 7.58
C ILE A 140 -4.73 -7.30 6.10
N GLY A 141 -4.69 -8.57 5.70
CA GLY A 141 -4.49 -8.96 4.30
C GLY A 141 -5.61 -8.45 3.39
N LEU A 142 -6.87 -8.64 3.80
CA LEU A 142 -8.03 -8.19 3.03
C LEU A 142 -8.02 -6.67 2.86
N CYS A 143 -7.90 -5.92 3.94
CA CYS A 143 -7.93 -4.46 3.90
C CYS A 143 -6.71 -3.88 3.18
N GLY A 144 -5.51 -4.45 3.36
CA GLY A 144 -4.29 -3.98 2.71
C GLY A 144 -4.35 -4.00 1.18
N ASN A 145 -5.21 -4.84 0.62
CA ASN A 145 -5.36 -5.01 -0.83
C ASN A 145 -6.51 -4.19 -1.44
N LEU A 146 -7.14 -3.30 -0.69
CA LEU A 146 -8.23 -2.44 -1.18
C LEU A 146 -7.81 -0.97 -1.35
N PHE A 147 -6.48 -0.70 -1.46
CA PHE A 147 -5.93 0.64 -1.61
C PHE A 147 -5.24 0.86 -2.95
N MET A 148 -4.32 -0.03 -3.35
CA MET A 148 -3.46 0.19 -4.52
C MET A 148 -3.07 -1.14 -5.17
N GLU A 149 -3.19 -1.23 -6.49
CA GLU A 149 -2.98 -2.45 -7.28
C GLU A 149 -1.57 -3.04 -7.11
N HIS A 150 -0.55 -2.19 -7.17
CA HIS A 150 0.86 -2.62 -7.03
C HIS A 150 1.12 -3.24 -5.65
N VAL A 151 0.59 -2.61 -4.59
CA VAL A 151 0.74 -3.13 -3.22
C VAL A 151 -0.05 -4.42 -3.05
N THR A 152 -1.20 -4.55 -3.70
CA THR A 152 -2.00 -5.80 -3.72
C THR A 152 -1.18 -6.96 -4.25
N ILE A 153 -0.53 -6.80 -5.41
CA ILE A 153 0.32 -7.83 -6.00
C ILE A 153 1.50 -8.14 -5.07
N MET A 154 2.16 -7.10 -4.55
CA MET A 154 3.29 -7.25 -3.62
C MET A 154 2.87 -8.00 -2.34
N ASN A 155 1.72 -7.69 -1.75
CA ASN A 155 1.23 -8.36 -0.54
C ASN A 155 0.96 -9.85 -0.75
N VAL A 156 0.45 -10.24 -1.92
CA VAL A 156 0.28 -11.66 -2.28
C VAL A 156 1.64 -12.34 -2.34
N VAL A 157 2.63 -11.74 -3.02
CA VAL A 157 3.99 -12.29 -3.12
C VAL A 157 4.66 -12.39 -1.75
N VAL A 158 4.58 -11.33 -0.94
CA VAL A 158 5.15 -11.30 0.43
C VAL A 158 4.52 -12.40 1.31
N SER A 159 3.19 -12.57 1.25
CA SER A 159 2.52 -13.60 2.06
C SER A 159 2.92 -15.02 1.65
N ILE A 160 3.10 -15.28 0.35
CA ILE A 160 3.67 -16.55 -0.14
C ILE A 160 5.09 -16.72 0.40
N GLY A 161 5.95 -15.70 0.29
CA GLY A 161 7.32 -15.73 0.78
C GLY A 161 7.40 -16.04 2.29
N VAL A 162 6.54 -15.43 3.09
CA VAL A 162 6.45 -15.70 4.54
C VAL A 162 6.05 -17.15 4.82
N ILE A 163 5.06 -17.68 4.10
CA ILE A 163 4.61 -19.08 4.25
C ILE A 163 5.75 -20.04 3.87
N VAL A 164 6.38 -19.83 2.72
CA VAL A 164 7.47 -20.68 2.23
C VAL A 164 8.66 -20.65 3.19
N TYR A 165 9.10 -19.45 3.60
CA TYR A 165 10.18 -19.30 4.57
C TYR A 165 9.90 -20.01 5.89
N SER A 166 8.70 -19.80 6.44
CA SER A 166 8.28 -20.44 7.69
C SER A 166 8.22 -21.96 7.57
N TYR A 167 7.76 -22.49 6.43
CA TYR A 167 7.72 -23.93 6.18
C TYR A 167 9.12 -24.52 6.02
N ILE A 168 10.01 -23.88 5.30
CA ILE A 168 11.40 -24.35 5.13
C ILE A 168 12.09 -24.43 6.49
N LYS A 169 11.92 -23.40 7.33
CA LYS A 169 12.61 -23.26 8.61
C LYS A 169 12.03 -24.17 9.70
N PHE A 170 10.71 -24.19 9.85
CA PHE A 170 10.02 -24.84 10.97
C PHE A 170 9.24 -26.11 10.58
N LYS A 171 9.18 -26.44 9.29
CA LYS A 171 8.40 -27.57 8.73
C LYS A 171 6.93 -27.56 9.15
N THR A 172 6.36 -26.36 9.38
CA THR A 172 5.00 -26.16 9.89
C THR A 172 4.32 -25.02 9.18
N PHE A 173 3.03 -25.19 8.87
CA PHE A 173 2.17 -24.12 8.38
C PHE A 173 1.49 -23.39 9.54
N PHE A 174 1.87 -22.14 9.77
CA PHE A 174 1.22 -21.33 10.81
C PHE A 174 -0.11 -20.77 10.29
N ARG A 175 -1.18 -20.98 11.03
CA ARG A 175 -2.53 -20.48 10.66
C ARG A 175 -2.55 -18.97 10.41
N VAL A 176 -1.80 -18.19 11.17
CA VAL A 176 -1.69 -16.72 11.00
C VAL A 176 -1.22 -16.36 9.60
N HIS A 177 -0.22 -17.08 9.05
CA HIS A 177 0.28 -16.81 7.69
C HIS A 177 -0.70 -17.24 6.62
N VAL A 178 -1.32 -18.42 6.78
CA VAL A 178 -2.32 -18.93 5.84
C VAL A 178 -3.54 -18.01 5.78
N PHE A 179 -4.03 -17.54 6.93
CA PHE A 179 -5.18 -16.63 6.97
C PHE A 179 -4.85 -15.23 6.43
N ASN A 180 -3.62 -14.72 6.62
CA ASN A 180 -3.19 -13.50 5.95
C ASN A 180 -3.17 -13.67 4.43
N PHE A 181 -2.62 -14.77 3.93
CA PHE A 181 -2.63 -15.09 2.50
C PHE A 181 -4.05 -15.19 1.94
N LEU A 182 -4.96 -15.88 2.62
CA LEU A 182 -6.37 -15.93 2.23
C LEU A 182 -7.01 -14.54 2.21
N GLY A 183 -6.72 -13.70 3.20
CA GLY A 183 -7.15 -12.30 3.22
C GLY A 183 -6.62 -11.53 2.01
N ASN A 184 -5.34 -11.71 1.67
CA ASN A 184 -4.72 -11.08 0.49
C ASN A 184 -5.41 -11.53 -0.81
N ILE A 185 -5.70 -12.82 -0.97
CA ILE A 185 -6.41 -13.34 -2.16
C ILE A 185 -7.83 -12.78 -2.23
N CYS A 186 -8.57 -12.78 -1.12
CA CYS A 186 -9.91 -12.21 -1.08
C CYS A 186 -9.91 -10.71 -1.41
N GLY A 187 -9.00 -9.94 -0.82
CA GLY A 187 -8.87 -8.50 -1.10
C GLY A 187 -8.49 -8.23 -2.56
N ALA A 188 -7.56 -9.01 -3.12
CA ALA A 188 -7.19 -8.93 -4.53
C ALA A 188 -8.37 -9.26 -5.44
N ALA A 189 -9.12 -10.33 -5.15
CA ALA A 189 -10.31 -10.70 -5.90
C ALA A 189 -11.37 -9.56 -5.88
N ILE A 190 -11.63 -8.97 -4.72
CA ILE A 190 -12.55 -7.83 -4.59
C ILE A 190 -12.05 -6.62 -5.39
N MET A 191 -10.76 -6.26 -5.27
CA MET A 191 -10.20 -5.15 -6.02
C MET A 191 -10.35 -5.34 -7.53
N PHE A 192 -9.85 -6.44 -8.06
CA PHE A 192 -9.81 -6.70 -9.49
C PHE A 192 -11.16 -7.11 -10.11
N SER A 193 -12.20 -7.38 -9.30
CA SER A 193 -13.57 -7.58 -9.78
C SER A 193 -14.26 -6.28 -10.22
N ASN A 194 -13.67 -5.10 -9.98
CA ASN A 194 -14.24 -3.85 -10.44
C ASN A 194 -14.27 -3.79 -11.98
N SER A 195 -15.39 -3.37 -12.55
CA SER A 195 -15.60 -3.30 -14.01
C SER A 195 -14.58 -2.43 -14.74
N ALA A 196 -13.93 -1.46 -14.05
CA ALA A 196 -12.88 -0.64 -14.63
C ALA A 196 -11.72 -1.48 -15.17
N TYR A 197 -11.33 -2.56 -14.49
CA TYR A 197 -10.21 -3.40 -14.95
C TYR A 197 -10.55 -4.23 -16.19
N GLY A 198 -11.81 -4.63 -16.36
CA GLY A 198 -12.30 -5.23 -17.60
C GLY A 198 -12.22 -4.28 -18.79
N ILE A 199 -12.61 -3.01 -18.59
CA ILE A 199 -12.52 -1.97 -19.62
C ILE A 199 -11.06 -1.68 -20.00
N ILE A 200 -10.16 -1.58 -19.00
CA ILE A 200 -8.73 -1.37 -19.22
C ILE A 200 -8.09 -2.55 -19.97
N SER A 201 -8.43 -3.78 -19.59
CA SER A 201 -7.86 -4.98 -20.22
C SER A 201 -8.35 -5.21 -21.64
N SER A 202 -9.55 -4.71 -21.99
CA SER A 202 -10.10 -4.77 -23.35
C SER A 202 -9.59 -3.67 -24.29
N GLY A 203 -8.69 -2.77 -23.78
CA GLY A 203 -8.17 -1.65 -24.57
C GLY A 203 -9.17 -0.50 -24.81
N ASN A 204 -10.36 -0.56 -24.20
CA ASN A 204 -11.42 0.42 -24.39
C ASN A 204 -11.32 1.65 -23.45
N ASP A 205 -10.27 1.72 -22.62
CA ASP A 205 -10.03 2.87 -21.76
C ASP A 205 -9.12 3.89 -22.49
N SER A 206 -9.63 5.09 -22.75
CA SER A 206 -8.90 6.14 -23.46
C SER A 206 -7.73 6.74 -22.67
N TYR A 207 -7.67 6.51 -21.36
CA TYR A 207 -6.68 7.11 -20.46
C TYR A 207 -5.69 6.09 -19.90
N ARG A 208 -6.10 4.84 -19.70
CA ARG A 208 -5.31 3.79 -19.08
C ARG A 208 -5.15 2.61 -20.03
N SER A 209 -3.92 2.28 -20.41
CA SER A 209 -3.61 1.07 -21.16
C SER A 209 -2.62 0.20 -20.38
N VAL A 210 -2.81 -1.12 -20.43
CA VAL A 210 -1.93 -2.07 -19.74
C VAL A 210 -0.70 -2.40 -20.59
N ALA A 211 -0.87 -2.44 -21.92
CA ALA A 211 0.22 -2.66 -22.88
C ALA A 211 -0.12 -1.97 -24.21
N GLY A 212 0.88 -1.58 -24.99
CA GLY A 212 0.67 -1.18 -26.39
C GLY A 212 0.11 -2.36 -27.19
N GLU A 213 -0.66 -2.06 -28.22
CA GLU A 213 -1.47 -3.03 -29.00
C GLU A 213 -0.71 -4.26 -29.54
N ASN A 214 0.63 -4.32 -29.47
CA ASN A 214 1.47 -5.41 -29.99
C ASN A 214 2.61 -5.81 -29.04
N GLU A 215 2.57 -5.48 -27.75
CA GLU A 215 3.64 -5.85 -26.82
C GLU A 215 3.30 -7.11 -26.02
N SER A 216 4.22 -8.11 -26.06
CA SER A 216 4.15 -9.26 -25.16
C SER A 216 4.23 -8.78 -23.69
N PHE A 217 3.49 -9.44 -22.79
CA PHE A 217 3.53 -9.16 -21.34
C PHE A 217 4.96 -9.15 -20.78
N PHE A 218 5.81 -10.06 -21.21
CA PHE A 218 7.22 -10.13 -20.80
C PHE A 218 8.04 -8.93 -21.29
N SER A 219 7.83 -8.50 -22.54
CA SER A 219 8.48 -7.31 -23.10
C SER A 219 8.06 -6.05 -22.34
N TRP A 220 6.78 -5.91 -22.07
CA TRP A 220 6.24 -4.81 -21.24
C TRP A 220 6.80 -4.84 -19.82
N LEU A 221 6.89 -6.02 -19.19
CA LEU A 221 7.44 -6.17 -17.84
C LEU A 221 8.92 -5.75 -17.79
N ILE A 222 9.73 -6.23 -18.72
CA ILE A 222 11.16 -5.89 -18.81
C ILE A 222 11.33 -4.37 -18.99
N LYS A 223 10.61 -3.76 -19.94
CA LYS A 223 10.66 -2.31 -20.16
C LYS A 223 10.17 -1.51 -18.94
N SER A 224 9.21 -2.05 -18.20
CA SER A 224 8.71 -1.40 -16.99
C SER A 224 9.74 -1.45 -15.86
N ILE A 225 10.42 -2.57 -15.67
CA ILE A 225 11.52 -2.73 -14.70
C ILE A 225 12.68 -1.80 -15.08
N ASP A 226 13.12 -1.82 -16.34
CA ASP A 226 14.18 -0.96 -16.83
C ASP A 226 13.86 0.53 -16.59
N ARG A 227 12.65 0.96 -16.93
CA ARG A 227 12.18 2.34 -16.72
C ARG A 227 12.17 2.75 -15.26
N VAL A 228 11.80 1.84 -14.34
CA VAL A 228 11.83 2.09 -12.89
C VAL A 228 13.26 2.17 -12.41
N CYS A 229 14.14 1.26 -12.81
CA CYS A 229 15.54 1.26 -12.44
C CYS A 229 16.26 2.54 -12.94
N THR A 230 16.09 2.89 -14.21
CA THR A 230 16.70 4.09 -14.82
C THR A 230 16.23 5.36 -14.13
N ARG A 231 14.92 5.53 -13.91
CA ARG A 231 14.39 6.70 -13.19
C ARG A 231 14.84 6.77 -11.74
N SER A 232 15.01 5.62 -11.07
CA SER A 232 15.51 5.58 -9.69
C SER A 232 16.98 6.01 -9.63
N VAL A 233 17.78 5.64 -10.61
CA VAL A 233 19.19 6.07 -10.70
C VAL A 233 19.28 7.56 -11.04
N GLU A 234 18.51 8.04 -12.02
CA GLU A 234 18.49 9.46 -12.41
C GLU A 234 18.01 10.35 -11.27
N SER A 235 16.97 9.96 -10.53
CA SER A 235 16.47 10.74 -9.39
C SER A 235 17.47 10.82 -8.23
N ASN A 236 18.33 9.81 -8.07
CA ASN A 236 19.41 9.82 -7.07
C ASN A 236 20.69 10.52 -7.56
N ALA A 237 20.94 10.56 -8.86
CA ALA A 237 22.07 11.27 -9.45
C ALA A 237 21.92 12.80 -9.43
N LEU A 238 20.69 13.32 -9.27
CA LEU A 238 20.42 14.77 -9.13
C LEU A 238 20.60 15.30 -7.70
N ILE A 239 21.11 14.48 -6.78
CA ILE A 239 21.40 14.86 -5.37
C ILE A 239 22.91 15.15 -5.18
N ASN A 240 23.74 15.05 -6.22
CA ASN A 240 25.16 15.44 -6.20
C ASN A 240 25.40 16.75 -6.92
#